data_428a10ed35c1e4eea3d4ef4e2d2166d0
#
_entry.id   428a10ed35c1e4eea3d4ef4e2d2166d0
#
_cell.length_a   1.000
_cell.length_b   1.000
_cell.length_c   1.000
_cell.angle_alpha   90.00
_cell.angle_beta   90.00
_cell.angle_gamma   90.00
#
_symmetry.space_group_name_H-M   'P 1'
#
loop_
_entity.id
_entity.type
_entity.pdbx_description
1 polymer ?
#
loop_
_entity_poly.entity_id
_entity_poly.type
_entity_poly.pdbx_seq_one_letter_code
_entity_poly.pdbx_strand_id
1 'polypeptide(L)'
;MVNKKKVYSKKTNITVGRAVYIGMDLFFLLPTIILILLSTNDISMLPIIGVLLVAVSVYNCIKVRKDRLLFMLFLIMGFINVSLGVTDFINGAVYVSQWQLDGLRLTVHNVYAAKSLLISNIIFSFFLEPAYRNGLYEDKKNKRESNLIISAVGMIVLFLILLYGVYIYGFNTGTYVSVSSPIFEYSLFIVAAVWFNSRGYKIFDLLLIAYSGAYCLFFLIRGDRSSVFMLAVLIFLMYFYEYFKSWQIVGLLLIAVILGNFIGMVRSMQVINIGEILVNVLDRGLYVDTFSFSYYAAIAISALFEYAGNRFEIGKNYLLYQIGLGDSQYANIASYAKENYPGFYNQGGGLFSAPFYSFGGFWGVILASIFVGFFIKQIFSGKSNRMLMYQMLIVAMSFRWYLYSPTTFVRGNLLLFTVFVIVMEVGMAILKIVGIIYEKIKKTR
;
A
#
# COMPACT_ATOMS: atom_id res chain seq x y z
N MET A 1 -45.65 13.38 -11.00
CA MET A 1 -45.56 11.90 -11.10
C MET A 1 -44.27 11.38 -11.77
N VAL A 2 -43.61 12.15 -12.63
CA VAL A 2 -42.41 11.71 -13.39
C VAL A 2 -41.19 11.44 -12.51
N ASN A 3 -40.98 12.14 -11.37
CA ASN A 3 -39.81 11.99 -10.51
C ASN A 3 -39.76 10.69 -9.66
N LYS A 4 -40.91 10.15 -9.29
CA LYS A 4 -40.96 8.89 -8.49
C LYS A 4 -40.58 7.65 -9.32
N LYS A 5 -40.97 7.55 -10.58
CA LYS A 5 -40.62 6.42 -11.47
C LYS A 5 -39.07 6.36 -11.75
N LYS A 6 -38.43 7.51 -11.92
CA LYS A 6 -36.99 7.56 -12.15
C LYS A 6 -36.17 7.13 -10.90
N VAL A 7 -36.66 7.43 -9.70
CA VAL A 7 -36.01 7.04 -8.42
C VAL A 7 -36.18 5.55 -8.16
N TYR A 8 -37.38 4.98 -8.46
CA TYR A 8 -37.64 3.54 -8.31
C TYR A 8 -36.81 2.70 -9.29
N SER A 9 -36.74 3.10 -10.57
CA SER A 9 -35.92 2.41 -11.57
C SER A 9 -34.41 2.43 -11.21
N LYS A 10 -33.93 3.54 -10.66
CA LYS A 10 -32.52 3.65 -10.23
C LYS A 10 -32.22 2.78 -9.00
N LYS A 11 -33.17 2.64 -8.07
CA LYS A 11 -33.03 1.81 -6.86
C LYS A 11 -33.05 0.31 -7.20
N THR A 12 -33.92 -0.13 -8.10
CA THR A 12 -33.99 -1.53 -8.57
C THR A 12 -32.72 -1.95 -9.32
N ASN A 13 -32.20 -1.12 -10.21
CA ASN A 13 -30.96 -1.43 -10.94
C ASN A 13 -29.74 -1.53 -10.03
N ILE A 14 -29.69 -0.74 -8.93
CA ILE A 14 -28.63 -0.83 -7.92
C ILE A 14 -28.70 -2.16 -7.18
N THR A 15 -29.92 -2.61 -6.84
CA THR A 15 -30.14 -3.86 -6.09
C THR A 15 -29.77 -5.09 -6.92
N VAL A 16 -30.15 -5.12 -8.21
CA VAL A 16 -29.79 -6.21 -9.12
C VAL A 16 -28.28 -6.30 -9.34
N GLY A 17 -27.61 -5.17 -9.59
CA GLY A 17 -26.17 -5.15 -9.76
C GLY A 17 -25.43 -5.66 -8.50
N ARG A 18 -25.90 -5.31 -7.29
CA ARG A 18 -25.32 -5.81 -6.04
C ARG A 18 -25.53 -7.31 -5.87
N ALA A 19 -26.71 -7.82 -6.20
CA ALA A 19 -27.02 -9.24 -6.15
C ALA A 19 -26.11 -10.07 -7.08
N VAL A 20 -25.84 -9.56 -8.29
CA VAL A 20 -24.90 -10.22 -9.22
C VAL A 20 -23.50 -10.36 -8.63
N TYR A 21 -22.93 -9.29 -8.04
CA TYR A 21 -21.61 -9.38 -7.42
C TYR A 21 -21.59 -10.30 -6.20
N ILE A 22 -22.62 -10.28 -5.35
CA ILE A 22 -22.74 -11.21 -4.22
C ILE A 22 -22.83 -12.65 -4.74
N GLY A 23 -23.61 -12.88 -5.81
CA GLY A 23 -23.70 -14.19 -6.46
C GLY A 23 -22.34 -14.65 -6.97
N MET A 24 -21.58 -13.77 -7.67
CA MET A 24 -20.22 -14.10 -8.13
C MET A 24 -19.28 -14.41 -6.96
N ASP A 25 -19.31 -13.64 -5.87
CA ASP A 25 -18.48 -13.89 -4.70
C ASP A 25 -18.78 -15.26 -4.07
N LEU A 26 -20.06 -15.61 -3.92
CA LEU A 26 -20.48 -16.86 -3.28
C LEU A 26 -20.30 -18.09 -4.18
N PHE A 27 -20.61 -17.98 -5.49
CA PHE A 27 -20.61 -19.14 -6.39
C PHE A 27 -19.26 -19.38 -7.07
N PHE A 28 -18.38 -18.38 -7.17
CA PHE A 28 -17.07 -18.55 -7.80
C PHE A 28 -15.92 -18.39 -6.79
N LEU A 29 -15.90 -17.32 -6.00
CA LEU A 29 -14.74 -17.05 -5.13
C LEU A 29 -14.72 -17.97 -3.91
N LEU A 30 -15.83 -18.24 -3.26
CA LEU A 30 -15.85 -19.13 -2.09
C LEU A 30 -15.45 -20.58 -2.43
N PRO A 31 -15.99 -21.22 -3.48
CA PRO A 31 -15.51 -22.53 -3.93
C PRO A 31 -14.03 -22.50 -4.33
N THR A 32 -13.54 -21.40 -4.92
CA THR A 32 -12.12 -21.28 -5.27
C THR A 32 -11.22 -21.34 -4.03
N ILE A 33 -11.58 -20.69 -2.91
CA ILE A 33 -10.83 -20.82 -1.65
C ILE A 33 -10.78 -22.28 -1.21
N ILE A 34 -11.92 -22.98 -1.20
CA ILE A 34 -12.01 -24.36 -0.78
C ILE A 34 -11.15 -25.25 -1.68
N LEU A 35 -11.24 -25.09 -2.99
CA LEU A 35 -10.44 -25.85 -3.95
C LEU A 35 -8.94 -25.59 -3.78
N ILE A 36 -8.52 -24.35 -3.56
CA ILE A 36 -7.11 -23.99 -3.32
C ILE A 36 -6.59 -24.58 -2.01
N LEU A 37 -7.39 -24.58 -0.95
CA LEU A 37 -7.00 -25.17 0.33
C LEU A 37 -6.88 -26.70 0.24
N LEU A 38 -7.74 -27.36 -0.54
CA LEU A 38 -7.74 -28.81 -0.73
C LEU A 38 -6.78 -29.28 -1.82
N SER A 39 -6.29 -28.38 -2.69
CA SER A 39 -5.40 -28.75 -3.79
C SER A 39 -4.01 -29.17 -3.26
N THR A 40 -3.31 -29.97 -4.06
CA THR A 40 -1.93 -30.37 -3.77
C THR A 40 -1.01 -29.14 -3.59
N ASN A 41 0.08 -29.33 -2.86
CA ASN A 41 1.09 -28.30 -2.67
C ASN A 41 2.29 -28.53 -3.60
N ASP A 42 2.01 -28.96 -4.83
CA ASP A 42 3.00 -29.15 -5.87
C ASP A 42 3.29 -27.84 -6.59
N ILE A 43 4.52 -27.63 -7.00
CA ILE A 43 4.99 -26.48 -7.77
C ILE A 43 4.23 -26.35 -9.10
N SER A 44 3.78 -27.46 -9.70
CA SER A 44 2.93 -27.46 -10.89
C SER A 44 1.62 -26.67 -10.73
N MET A 45 1.20 -26.36 -9.50
CA MET A 45 0.03 -25.53 -9.20
C MET A 45 0.30 -24.03 -9.39
N LEU A 46 1.54 -23.58 -9.40
CA LEU A 46 1.87 -22.14 -9.48
C LEU A 46 1.26 -21.44 -10.69
N PRO A 47 1.30 -21.97 -11.93
CA PRO A 47 0.65 -21.32 -13.06
C PRO A 47 -0.86 -21.16 -12.88
N ILE A 48 -1.52 -22.15 -12.30
CA ILE A 48 -2.97 -22.08 -12.03
C ILE A 48 -3.27 -20.98 -11.01
N ILE A 49 -2.49 -20.94 -9.91
CA ILE A 49 -2.59 -19.90 -8.89
C ILE A 49 -2.33 -18.51 -9.52
N GLY A 50 -1.35 -18.40 -10.43
CA GLY A 50 -1.04 -17.18 -11.17
C GLY A 50 -2.22 -16.68 -11.99
N VAL A 51 -2.83 -17.54 -12.78
CA VAL A 51 -4.03 -17.19 -13.58
C VAL A 51 -5.18 -16.75 -12.68
N LEU A 52 -5.45 -17.46 -11.59
CA LEU A 52 -6.50 -17.12 -10.64
C LEU A 52 -6.21 -15.79 -9.93
N LEU A 53 -4.95 -15.53 -9.55
CA LEU A 53 -4.55 -14.27 -8.92
C LEU A 53 -4.77 -13.07 -9.84
N VAL A 54 -4.40 -13.20 -11.12
CA VAL A 54 -4.66 -12.20 -12.15
C VAL A 54 -6.17 -11.96 -12.31
N ALA A 55 -6.95 -13.03 -12.46
CA ALA A 55 -8.40 -12.95 -12.63
C ALA A 55 -9.10 -12.27 -11.44
N VAL A 56 -8.75 -12.65 -10.20
CA VAL A 56 -9.30 -12.03 -8.97
C VAL A 56 -8.90 -10.58 -8.86
N SER A 57 -7.67 -10.22 -9.23
CA SER A 57 -7.17 -8.84 -9.18
C SER A 57 -7.92 -7.94 -10.17
N VAL A 58 -8.12 -8.40 -11.39
CA VAL A 58 -8.93 -7.70 -12.41
C VAL A 58 -10.39 -7.57 -11.95
N TYR A 59 -10.97 -8.65 -11.41
CA TYR A 59 -12.32 -8.64 -10.85
C TYR A 59 -12.48 -7.59 -9.75
N ASN A 60 -11.55 -7.51 -8.81
CA ASN A 60 -11.57 -6.52 -7.73
C ASN A 60 -11.53 -5.10 -8.27
N CYS A 61 -10.64 -4.81 -9.24
CA CYS A 61 -10.59 -3.50 -9.89
C CYS A 61 -11.91 -3.13 -10.58
N ILE A 62 -12.53 -4.08 -11.32
CA ILE A 62 -13.82 -3.86 -11.98
C ILE A 62 -14.93 -3.60 -10.96
N LYS A 63 -14.97 -4.35 -9.87
CA LYS A 63 -15.98 -4.25 -8.81
C LYS A 63 -15.97 -2.86 -8.16
N VAL A 64 -14.79 -2.28 -7.93
CA VAL A 64 -14.64 -0.97 -7.27
C VAL A 64 -14.44 0.21 -8.23
N ARG A 65 -14.48 0.01 -9.55
CA ARG A 65 -14.12 1.02 -10.57
C ARG A 65 -14.81 2.39 -10.44
N LYS A 66 -15.95 2.45 -9.77
CA LYS A 66 -16.72 3.69 -9.57
C LYS A 66 -16.36 4.44 -8.28
N ASP A 67 -15.70 3.77 -7.33
CA ASP A 67 -15.09 4.43 -6.17
C ASP A 67 -13.62 4.72 -6.49
N ARG A 68 -13.30 5.97 -6.73
CA ARG A 68 -11.98 6.37 -7.22
C ARG A 68 -10.84 5.96 -6.30
N LEU A 69 -11.00 6.15 -4.98
CA LEU A 69 -9.93 5.83 -4.04
C LEU A 69 -9.76 4.32 -3.84
N LEU A 70 -10.87 3.58 -3.72
CA LEU A 70 -10.84 2.13 -3.71
C LEU A 70 -10.29 1.56 -5.01
N PHE A 71 -10.66 2.14 -6.16
CA PHE A 71 -10.11 1.74 -7.45
C PHE A 71 -8.58 1.91 -7.48
N MET A 72 -8.05 3.04 -7.02
CA MET A 72 -6.61 3.26 -6.97
C MET A 72 -5.91 2.28 -6.04
N LEU A 73 -6.49 1.98 -4.87
CA LEU A 73 -5.98 0.98 -3.93
C LEU A 73 -5.86 -0.39 -4.61
N PHE A 74 -6.97 -0.89 -5.18
CA PHE A 74 -6.99 -2.20 -5.81
C PHE A 74 -6.24 -2.25 -7.14
N LEU A 75 -6.07 -1.11 -7.81
CA LEU A 75 -5.21 -1.01 -8.99
C LEU A 75 -3.73 -1.21 -8.63
N ILE A 76 -3.25 -0.58 -7.55
CA ILE A 76 -1.86 -0.78 -7.07
C ILE A 76 -1.65 -2.22 -6.63
N MET A 77 -2.53 -2.76 -5.78
CA MET A 77 -2.47 -4.16 -5.34
C MET A 77 -2.58 -5.12 -6.53
N GLY A 78 -3.53 -4.86 -7.43
CA GLY A 78 -3.75 -5.65 -8.62
C GLY A 78 -2.57 -5.65 -9.57
N PHE A 79 -1.88 -4.52 -9.70
CA PHE A 79 -0.67 -4.44 -10.51
C PHE A 79 0.47 -5.31 -9.94
N ILE A 80 0.68 -5.29 -8.61
CA ILE A 80 1.64 -6.17 -7.93
C ILE A 80 1.29 -7.64 -8.21
N ASN A 81 0.01 -8.00 -8.05
CA ASN A 81 -0.46 -9.37 -8.25
C ASN A 81 -0.36 -9.84 -9.70
N VAL A 82 -0.69 -8.97 -10.66
CA VAL A 82 -0.58 -9.28 -12.09
C VAL A 82 0.89 -9.46 -12.48
N SER A 83 1.77 -8.59 -11.99
CA SER A 83 3.21 -8.76 -12.18
C SER A 83 3.67 -10.12 -11.65
N LEU A 84 3.46 -10.42 -10.36
CA LEU A 84 3.87 -11.69 -9.76
C LEU A 84 3.19 -12.90 -10.43
N GLY A 85 1.89 -12.81 -10.72
CA GLY A 85 1.14 -13.88 -11.35
C GLY A 85 1.70 -14.26 -12.73
N VAL A 86 2.05 -13.26 -13.55
CA VAL A 86 2.60 -13.48 -14.89
C VAL A 86 4.08 -13.86 -14.84
N THR A 87 4.91 -13.09 -14.12
CA THR A 87 6.36 -13.24 -14.20
C THR A 87 6.91 -14.35 -13.32
N ASP A 88 6.38 -14.49 -12.10
CA ASP A 88 6.90 -15.44 -11.11
C ASP A 88 6.14 -16.78 -11.13
N PHE A 89 4.80 -16.75 -11.24
CA PHE A 89 4.01 -17.97 -11.12
C PHE A 89 3.82 -18.67 -12.47
N ILE A 90 3.48 -17.93 -13.55
CA ILE A 90 3.25 -18.54 -14.86
C ILE A 90 4.59 -18.77 -15.59
N ASN A 91 5.46 -17.77 -15.65
CA ASN A 91 6.72 -17.83 -16.39
C ASN A 91 7.91 -18.36 -15.58
N GLY A 92 7.73 -18.69 -14.28
CA GLY A 92 8.76 -19.28 -13.45
C GLY A 92 9.92 -18.34 -13.11
N ALA A 93 9.66 -17.01 -13.05
CA ALA A 93 10.62 -15.99 -12.60
C ALA A 93 11.96 -15.95 -13.36
N VAL A 94 11.88 -15.97 -14.68
CA VAL A 94 13.04 -16.05 -15.61
C VAL A 94 14.06 -14.90 -15.41
N TYR A 95 13.58 -13.75 -14.90
CA TYR A 95 14.41 -12.53 -14.81
C TYR A 95 15.14 -12.36 -13.48
N VAL A 96 14.91 -13.21 -12.49
CA VAL A 96 15.60 -13.10 -11.21
C VAL A 96 16.96 -13.74 -11.31
N SER A 97 18.00 -12.94 -11.11
CA SER A 97 19.38 -13.44 -11.08
C SER A 97 19.56 -14.41 -9.89
N GLN A 98 20.13 -15.50 -10.20
CA GLN A 98 19.94 -16.83 -9.68
C GLN A 98 20.60 -17.22 -8.35
N TRP A 99 21.39 -16.43 -7.71
CA TRP A 99 22.41 -17.03 -6.84
C TRP A 99 21.95 -17.68 -5.53
N GLN A 100 20.81 -17.34 -4.95
CA GLN A 100 20.42 -17.91 -3.64
C GLN A 100 18.93 -18.23 -3.52
N LEU A 101 18.16 -17.86 -4.50
CA LEU A 101 16.71 -17.95 -4.48
C LEU A 101 16.19 -19.20 -5.20
N ASP A 102 17.01 -19.83 -6.03
CA ASP A 102 16.60 -20.97 -6.84
C ASP A 102 16.17 -22.17 -5.99
N GLY A 103 16.85 -22.43 -4.87
CA GLY A 103 16.46 -23.49 -3.95
C GLY A 103 15.09 -23.29 -3.33
N LEU A 104 14.74 -22.05 -2.96
CA LEU A 104 13.44 -21.73 -2.37
C LEU A 104 12.29 -21.81 -3.38
N ARG A 105 12.54 -21.50 -4.65
CA ARG A 105 11.55 -21.64 -5.72
C ARG A 105 11.04 -23.07 -5.89
N LEU A 106 11.91 -24.04 -5.68
CA LEU A 106 11.60 -25.46 -5.86
C LEU A 106 10.95 -26.08 -4.61
N THR A 107 10.69 -25.30 -3.58
CA THR A 107 10.10 -25.80 -2.34
C THR A 107 8.58 -25.65 -2.32
N VAL A 108 7.93 -26.46 -1.51
CA VAL A 108 6.49 -26.36 -1.21
C VAL A 108 6.11 -25.00 -0.61
N HIS A 109 7.04 -24.31 0.04
CA HIS A 109 6.83 -22.97 0.62
C HIS A 109 6.54 -21.91 -0.43
N ASN A 110 7.02 -22.09 -1.66
CA ASN A 110 6.66 -21.28 -2.81
C ASN A 110 5.14 -21.35 -3.06
N VAL A 111 4.59 -22.55 -3.07
CA VAL A 111 3.14 -22.76 -3.25
C VAL A 111 2.34 -22.21 -2.07
N TYR A 112 2.83 -22.34 -0.84
CA TYR A 112 2.18 -21.76 0.35
C TYR A 112 2.13 -20.24 0.29
N ALA A 113 3.22 -19.58 -0.09
CA ALA A 113 3.25 -18.13 -0.25
C ALA A 113 2.28 -17.65 -1.36
N ALA A 114 2.26 -18.35 -2.51
CA ALA A 114 1.36 -18.04 -3.62
C ALA A 114 -0.12 -18.26 -3.25
N LYS A 115 -0.47 -19.39 -2.63
CA LYS A 115 -1.82 -19.67 -2.12
C LYS A 115 -2.26 -18.62 -1.11
N SER A 116 -1.39 -18.24 -0.18
CA SER A 116 -1.67 -17.22 0.84
C SER A 116 -2.00 -15.87 0.23
N LEU A 117 -1.27 -15.46 -0.81
CA LEU A 117 -1.53 -14.22 -1.54
C LEU A 117 -2.88 -14.27 -2.25
N LEU A 118 -3.18 -15.38 -2.95
CA LEU A 118 -4.46 -15.56 -3.65
C LEU A 118 -5.64 -15.55 -2.66
N ILE A 119 -5.57 -16.31 -1.56
CA ILE A 119 -6.62 -16.37 -0.52
C ILE A 119 -6.89 -14.98 0.04
N SER A 120 -5.85 -14.19 0.35
CA SER A 120 -6.01 -12.82 0.84
C SER A 120 -6.79 -11.95 -0.14
N ASN A 121 -6.48 -12.02 -1.44
CA ASN A 121 -7.16 -11.24 -2.47
C ASN A 121 -8.61 -11.66 -2.67
N ILE A 122 -8.90 -12.94 -2.58
CA ILE A 122 -10.29 -13.44 -2.63
C ILE A 122 -11.08 -12.93 -1.41
N ILE A 123 -10.51 -13.01 -0.21
CA ILE A 123 -11.18 -12.54 1.01
C ILE A 123 -11.44 -11.04 0.94
N PHE A 124 -10.50 -10.23 0.45
CA PHE A 124 -10.74 -8.81 0.24
C PHE A 124 -11.97 -8.55 -0.64
N SER A 125 -12.20 -9.36 -1.67
CA SER A 125 -13.38 -9.23 -2.54
C SER A 125 -14.69 -9.24 -1.79
N PHE A 126 -14.84 -10.05 -0.73
CA PHE A 126 -16.07 -10.12 0.06
C PHE A 126 -16.39 -8.83 0.84
N PHE A 127 -15.37 -8.05 1.15
CA PHE A 127 -15.53 -6.75 1.84
C PHE A 127 -15.77 -5.59 0.89
N LEU A 128 -15.55 -5.79 -0.42
CA LEU A 128 -15.76 -4.75 -1.42
C LEU A 128 -17.25 -4.64 -1.78
N GLU A 129 -17.77 -3.44 -1.64
CA GLU A 129 -19.10 -3.12 -2.15
C GLU A 129 -18.99 -2.43 -3.52
N PRO A 130 -19.79 -2.87 -4.52
CA PRO A 130 -19.82 -2.19 -5.79
C PRO A 130 -20.24 -0.74 -5.60
N ALA A 131 -19.38 0.21 -5.94
CA ALA A 131 -19.71 1.63 -5.85
C ALA A 131 -20.64 2.04 -6.99
N TYR A 132 -21.81 2.56 -6.64
CA TYR A 132 -22.82 3.00 -7.61
C TYR A 132 -22.83 4.52 -7.84
N ARG A 133 -22.01 5.28 -7.09
CA ARG A 133 -21.95 6.74 -7.19
C ARG A 133 -20.55 7.23 -7.57
N ASN A 134 -20.47 7.91 -8.71
CA ASN A 134 -19.38 8.83 -9.00
C ASN A 134 -19.62 10.11 -8.16
N GLY A 135 -18.57 10.67 -7.55
CA GLY A 135 -18.68 12.00 -6.92
C GLY A 135 -18.38 12.08 -5.42
N LEU A 136 -18.32 10.94 -4.71
CA LEU A 136 -17.97 10.96 -3.25
C LEU A 136 -16.59 11.60 -2.96
N TYR A 137 -15.65 11.46 -3.89
CA TYR A 137 -14.32 12.04 -3.76
C TYR A 137 -14.33 13.58 -3.92
N GLU A 138 -15.00 14.07 -4.93
CA GLU A 138 -15.13 15.53 -5.22
C GLU A 138 -15.86 16.25 -4.09
N ASP A 139 -16.96 15.66 -3.59
CA ASP A 139 -17.70 16.18 -2.44
C ASP A 139 -16.83 16.24 -1.17
N LYS A 140 -15.96 15.24 -0.95
CA LYS A 140 -15.06 15.21 0.21
C LYS A 140 -13.92 16.19 0.09
N LYS A 141 -13.33 16.34 -1.11
CA LYS A 141 -12.24 17.31 -1.37
C LYS A 141 -12.70 18.74 -1.13
N ASN A 142 -13.94 19.08 -1.47
CA ASN A 142 -14.53 20.41 -1.25
C ASN A 142 -14.73 20.73 0.24
N LYS A 143 -14.59 19.76 1.14
CA LYS A 143 -14.73 19.90 2.59
C LYS A 143 -13.40 20.07 3.33
N ARG A 144 -12.30 20.35 2.61
CA ARG A 144 -11.01 20.69 3.22
C ARG A 144 -11.19 21.89 4.18
N GLU A 145 -10.42 21.90 5.25
CA GLU A 145 -10.44 22.98 6.25
C GLU A 145 -9.44 24.09 5.90
N SER A 146 -9.61 25.24 6.50
CA SER A 146 -8.69 26.39 6.39
C SER A 146 -8.11 26.70 7.75
N ASN A 147 -6.89 26.23 8.01
CA ASN A 147 -6.16 26.46 9.24
C ASN A 147 -4.70 26.81 8.96
N LEU A 148 -4.42 28.13 9.02
CA LEU A 148 -3.09 28.66 8.72
C LEU A 148 -2.00 28.10 9.66
N ILE A 149 -2.29 27.97 10.94
CA ILE A 149 -1.31 27.55 11.96
C ILE A 149 -0.88 26.11 11.71
N ILE A 150 -1.83 25.20 11.52
CA ILE A 150 -1.51 23.79 11.24
C ILE A 150 -0.72 23.66 9.96
N SER A 151 -1.13 24.40 8.92
CA SER A 151 -0.44 24.37 7.62
C SER A 151 0.99 24.90 7.73
N ALA A 152 1.20 26.01 8.45
CA ALA A 152 2.52 26.61 8.62
C ALA A 152 3.44 25.72 9.48
N VAL A 153 2.96 25.24 10.63
CA VAL A 153 3.73 24.36 11.52
C VAL A 153 4.05 23.05 10.80
N GLY A 154 3.07 22.46 10.11
CA GLY A 154 3.29 21.24 9.34
C GLY A 154 4.35 21.41 8.25
N MET A 155 4.34 22.52 7.51
CA MET A 155 5.38 22.82 6.51
C MET A 155 6.76 22.98 7.11
N ILE A 156 6.88 23.70 8.25
CA ILE A 156 8.16 23.84 8.95
C ILE A 156 8.70 22.45 9.35
N VAL A 157 7.86 21.60 9.94
CA VAL A 157 8.24 20.24 10.34
C VAL A 157 8.67 19.40 9.13
N LEU A 158 7.97 19.48 8.01
CA LEU A 158 8.34 18.76 6.78
C LEU A 158 9.74 19.18 6.28
N PHE A 159 10.03 20.47 6.23
CA PHE A 159 11.34 20.95 5.81
C PHE A 159 12.45 20.55 6.82
N LEU A 160 12.17 20.57 8.12
CA LEU A 160 13.12 20.09 9.14
C LEU A 160 13.41 18.60 8.98
N ILE A 161 12.42 17.77 8.67
CA ILE A 161 12.61 16.34 8.38
C ILE A 161 13.51 16.14 7.15
N LEU A 162 13.29 16.92 6.09
CA LEU A 162 14.13 16.83 4.89
C LEU A 162 15.58 17.27 5.17
N LEU A 163 15.77 18.39 5.90
CA LEU A 163 17.09 18.86 6.31
C LEU A 163 17.81 17.85 7.21
N TYR A 164 17.08 17.23 8.15
CA TYR A 164 17.62 16.15 8.97
C TYR A 164 18.08 14.97 8.11
N GLY A 165 17.31 14.61 7.07
CA GLY A 165 17.71 13.57 6.12
C GLY A 165 19.01 13.92 5.38
N VAL A 166 19.11 15.15 4.88
CA VAL A 166 20.32 15.64 4.21
C VAL A 166 21.51 15.67 5.17
N TYR A 167 21.31 16.09 6.42
CA TYR A 167 22.36 16.15 7.44
C TYR A 167 22.90 14.75 7.78
N ILE A 168 22.04 13.77 8.05
CA ILE A 168 22.44 12.42 8.46
C ILE A 168 23.05 11.61 7.31
N TYR A 169 22.45 11.69 6.13
CA TYR A 169 22.80 10.82 5.00
C TYR A 169 23.67 11.51 3.94
N GLY A 170 23.84 12.84 4.00
CA GLY A 170 24.59 13.64 3.01
C GLY A 170 24.02 13.51 1.59
N PHE A 171 24.81 13.88 0.57
CA PHE A 171 24.48 13.73 -0.86
C PHE A 171 25.32 12.62 -1.54
N ASN A 172 25.81 11.63 -0.79
CA ASN A 172 26.60 10.55 -1.35
C ASN A 172 25.77 9.77 -2.41
N THR A 173 26.21 9.83 -3.63
CA THR A 173 25.63 9.10 -4.78
C THR A 173 26.38 7.79 -4.99
N GLY A 174 25.70 6.77 -5.48
CA GLY A 174 26.36 5.55 -5.99
C GLY A 174 26.31 4.31 -5.11
N THR A 175 25.90 4.40 -3.83
CA THR A 175 25.65 3.23 -2.98
C THR A 175 24.20 3.20 -2.53
N TYR A 176 23.60 2.00 -2.54
CA TYR A 176 22.27 1.81 -1.94
C TYR A 176 22.40 2.00 -0.43
N VAL A 177 22.13 3.20 0.04
CA VAL A 177 21.99 3.47 1.46
C VAL A 177 20.50 3.41 1.78
N SER A 178 20.07 2.33 2.40
CA SER A 178 18.68 2.24 2.86
C SER A 178 18.44 3.34 3.90
N VAL A 179 17.59 4.29 3.55
CA VAL A 179 17.12 5.30 4.50
C VAL A 179 16.03 4.64 5.34
N SER A 180 16.45 3.92 6.37
CA SER A 180 15.56 3.07 7.17
C SER A 180 14.80 3.82 8.28
N SER A 181 14.84 5.16 8.30
CA SER A 181 14.17 5.91 9.36
C SER A 181 12.66 6.00 9.13
N PRO A 182 11.82 5.48 10.04
CA PRO A 182 10.37 5.59 9.96
C PRO A 182 9.85 7.04 9.86
N ILE A 183 10.63 8.03 10.31
CA ILE A 183 10.25 9.44 10.29
C ILE A 183 9.93 9.93 8.87
N PHE A 184 10.66 9.43 7.86
CA PHE A 184 10.41 9.80 6.46
C PHE A 184 9.13 9.18 5.93
N GLU A 185 8.85 7.92 6.26
CA GLU A 185 7.60 7.27 5.85
C GLU A 185 6.39 7.94 6.50
N TYR A 186 6.48 8.25 7.79
CA TYR A 186 5.38 8.89 8.53
C TYR A 186 5.26 10.40 8.28
N SER A 187 6.24 11.04 7.62
CA SER A 187 6.09 12.42 7.16
C SER A 187 4.89 12.60 6.20
N LEU A 188 4.45 11.53 5.52
CA LEU A 188 3.25 11.52 4.70
C LEU A 188 1.99 11.92 5.49
N PHE A 189 1.94 11.64 6.80
CA PHE A 189 0.84 12.08 7.67
C PHE A 189 0.76 13.60 7.75
N ILE A 190 1.94 14.24 7.86
CA ILE A 190 2.05 15.69 7.92
C ILE A 190 1.71 16.30 6.55
N VAL A 191 2.17 15.69 5.45
CA VAL A 191 1.80 16.11 4.09
C VAL A 191 0.27 16.10 3.92
N ALA A 192 -0.39 15.00 4.33
CA ALA A 192 -1.84 14.89 4.27
C ALA A 192 -2.54 15.95 5.14
N ALA A 193 -2.06 16.18 6.36
CA ALA A 193 -2.62 17.17 7.27
C ALA A 193 -2.46 18.61 6.76
N VAL A 194 -1.28 18.97 6.23
CA VAL A 194 -1.04 20.30 5.63
C VAL A 194 -1.99 20.51 4.45
N TRP A 195 -2.05 19.56 3.53
CA TRP A 195 -2.95 19.66 2.38
C TRP A 195 -4.41 19.82 2.80
N PHE A 196 -4.86 19.02 3.79
CA PHE A 196 -6.23 19.05 4.27
C PHE A 196 -6.60 20.38 4.90
N ASN A 197 -5.68 21.01 5.65
CA ASN A 197 -5.89 22.26 6.38
C ASN A 197 -5.52 23.52 5.60
N SER A 198 -4.99 23.41 4.37
CA SER A 198 -4.50 24.54 3.57
C SER A 198 -5.52 25.15 2.61
N ARG A 199 -6.82 24.81 2.74
CA ARG A 199 -7.84 25.33 1.81
C ARG A 199 -7.85 26.86 1.77
N GLY A 200 -7.73 27.43 0.58
CA GLY A 200 -7.70 28.88 0.35
C GLY A 200 -6.31 29.49 0.38
N TYR A 201 -5.27 28.77 0.82
CA TYR A 201 -3.89 29.24 0.88
C TYR A 201 -3.03 28.57 -0.19
N LYS A 202 -3.05 29.07 -1.42
CA LYS A 202 -2.31 28.52 -2.57
C LYS A 202 -0.79 28.37 -2.32
N ILE A 203 -0.23 29.20 -1.43
CA ILE A 203 1.19 29.12 -1.08
C ILE A 203 1.56 27.76 -0.47
N PHE A 204 0.70 27.17 0.35
CA PHE A 204 0.97 25.85 0.94
C PHE A 204 0.86 24.72 -0.09
N ASP A 205 -0.03 24.85 -1.09
CA ASP A 205 -0.09 23.89 -2.19
C ASP A 205 1.21 23.94 -3.01
N LEU A 206 1.75 25.15 -3.29
CA LEU A 206 3.04 25.32 -3.97
C LEU A 206 4.20 24.77 -3.15
N LEU A 207 4.25 25.08 -1.84
CA LEU A 207 5.30 24.57 -0.93
C LEU A 207 5.24 23.07 -0.77
N LEU A 208 4.06 22.43 -0.74
CA LEU A 208 3.92 20.97 -0.72
C LEU A 208 4.46 20.33 -2.00
N ILE A 209 4.19 20.92 -3.16
CA ILE A 209 4.72 20.44 -4.44
C ILE A 209 6.25 20.57 -4.46
N ALA A 210 6.79 21.72 -4.02
CA ALA A 210 8.24 21.93 -3.92
C ALA A 210 8.90 20.95 -2.95
N TYR A 211 8.33 20.77 -1.75
CA TYR A 211 8.78 19.76 -0.79
C TYR A 211 8.78 18.36 -1.40
N SER A 212 7.70 17.99 -2.07
CA SER A 212 7.56 16.67 -2.68
C SER A 212 8.58 16.44 -3.79
N GLY A 213 8.87 17.45 -4.60
CA GLY A 213 9.95 17.41 -5.60
C GLY A 213 11.32 17.18 -4.95
N ALA A 214 11.65 17.97 -3.92
CA ALA A 214 12.92 17.83 -3.18
C ALA A 214 13.04 16.46 -2.50
N TYR A 215 11.96 15.98 -1.86
CA TYR A 215 11.91 14.67 -1.25
C TYR A 215 12.13 13.55 -2.28
N CYS A 216 11.39 13.59 -3.40
CA CYS A 216 11.53 12.58 -4.45
C CYS A 216 12.95 12.56 -5.02
N LEU A 217 13.55 13.71 -5.29
CA LEU A 217 14.94 13.79 -5.77
C LEU A 217 15.91 13.22 -4.75
N PHE A 218 15.77 13.57 -3.47
CA PHE A 218 16.61 13.08 -2.41
C PHE A 218 16.60 11.55 -2.31
N PHE A 219 15.41 10.92 -2.36
CA PHE A 219 15.27 9.47 -2.25
C PHE A 219 15.63 8.73 -3.55
N LEU A 220 15.35 9.31 -4.75
CA LEU A 220 15.74 8.72 -6.04
C LEU A 220 17.26 8.62 -6.19
N ILE A 221 17.99 9.67 -5.83
CA ILE A 221 19.46 9.68 -5.86
C ILE A 221 20.03 8.53 -5.01
N ARG A 222 19.36 8.18 -3.92
CA ARG A 222 19.72 7.08 -3.01
C ARG A 222 19.18 5.73 -3.40
N GLY A 223 18.30 5.69 -4.40
CA GLY A 223 17.68 4.47 -4.91
C GLY A 223 16.55 3.91 -4.08
N ASP A 224 16.00 4.65 -3.13
CA ASP A 224 14.77 4.28 -2.43
C ASP A 224 13.54 4.68 -3.26
N ARG A 225 13.15 3.77 -4.14
CA ARG A 225 11.96 3.93 -5.01
C ARG A 225 10.65 3.82 -4.25
N SER A 226 10.64 3.09 -3.13
CA SER A 226 9.41 2.84 -2.37
C SER A 226 8.88 4.11 -1.70
N SER A 227 9.74 4.88 -1.06
CA SER A 227 9.39 6.16 -0.43
C SER A 227 8.93 7.20 -1.45
N VAL A 228 9.60 7.25 -2.60
CA VAL A 228 9.20 8.13 -3.72
C VAL A 228 7.82 7.76 -4.25
N PHE A 229 7.56 6.47 -4.46
CA PHE A 229 6.28 6.02 -4.98
C PHE A 229 5.12 6.38 -4.04
N MET A 230 5.27 6.18 -2.73
CA MET A 230 4.25 6.53 -1.75
C MET A 230 3.90 8.02 -1.79
N LEU A 231 4.91 8.90 -1.77
CA LEU A 231 4.67 10.34 -1.83
C LEU A 231 4.09 10.76 -3.19
N ALA A 232 4.60 10.22 -4.30
CA ALA A 232 4.08 10.51 -5.63
C ALA A 232 2.60 10.12 -5.77
N VAL A 233 2.19 8.95 -5.26
CA VAL A 233 0.78 8.54 -5.22
C VAL A 233 -0.05 9.48 -4.36
N LEU A 234 0.44 9.90 -3.19
CA LEU A 234 -0.27 10.83 -2.31
C LEU A 234 -0.50 12.19 -3.00
N ILE A 235 0.53 12.77 -3.61
CA ILE A 235 0.44 14.03 -4.36
C ILE A 235 -0.47 13.89 -5.59
N PHE A 236 -0.38 12.76 -6.30
CA PHE A 236 -1.29 12.47 -7.41
C PHE A 236 -2.75 12.45 -6.96
N LEU A 237 -3.07 11.79 -5.85
CA LEU A 237 -4.41 11.76 -5.28
C LEU A 237 -4.89 13.15 -4.87
N MET A 238 -4.02 13.98 -4.31
CA MET A 238 -4.35 15.30 -3.81
C MET A 238 -4.67 16.32 -4.94
N TYR A 239 -3.89 16.30 -6.00
CA TYR A 239 -3.90 17.38 -6.99
C TYR A 239 -4.35 16.97 -8.38
N PHE A 240 -4.10 15.73 -8.80
CA PHE A 240 -4.23 15.34 -10.22
C PHE A 240 -5.33 14.32 -10.48
N TYR A 241 -5.68 13.49 -9.50
CA TYR A 241 -6.53 12.30 -9.72
C TYR A 241 -7.91 12.63 -10.33
N GLU A 242 -8.48 13.79 -10.04
CA GLU A 242 -9.79 14.20 -10.58
C GLU A 242 -9.78 14.46 -12.09
N TYR A 243 -8.62 14.80 -12.67
CA TYR A 243 -8.49 15.12 -14.09
C TYR A 243 -8.36 13.88 -14.99
N PHE A 244 -8.12 12.70 -14.41
CA PHE A 244 -7.86 11.49 -15.14
C PHE A 244 -9.04 10.51 -15.09
N LYS A 245 -9.33 9.85 -16.23
CA LYS A 245 -10.25 8.72 -16.31
C LYS A 245 -9.53 7.44 -15.83
N SER A 246 -10.30 6.44 -15.39
CA SER A 246 -9.74 5.17 -14.86
C SER A 246 -8.74 4.51 -15.82
N TRP A 247 -8.99 4.49 -17.12
CA TRP A 247 -8.06 3.89 -18.09
C TRP A 247 -6.77 4.70 -18.26
N GLN A 248 -6.81 6.03 -18.12
CA GLN A 248 -5.61 6.88 -18.14
C GLN A 248 -4.75 6.64 -16.89
N ILE A 249 -5.37 6.38 -15.74
CA ILE A 249 -4.65 6.04 -14.50
C ILE A 249 -3.93 4.70 -14.65
N VAL A 250 -4.58 3.71 -15.30
CA VAL A 250 -3.90 2.44 -15.65
C VAL A 250 -2.68 2.70 -16.54
N GLY A 251 -2.85 3.53 -17.58
CA GLY A 251 -1.74 3.91 -18.46
C GLY A 251 -0.60 4.62 -17.72
N LEU A 252 -0.93 5.57 -16.84
CA LEU A 252 0.07 6.27 -16.00
C LEU A 252 0.83 5.30 -15.08
N LEU A 253 0.14 4.33 -14.48
CA LEU A 253 0.79 3.32 -13.65
C LEU A 253 1.77 2.47 -14.46
N LEU A 254 1.39 2.03 -15.65
CA LEU A 254 2.29 1.30 -16.56
C LEU A 254 3.52 2.13 -16.95
N ILE A 255 3.34 3.40 -17.27
CA ILE A 255 4.45 4.33 -17.55
C ILE A 255 5.36 4.46 -16.31
N ALA A 256 4.78 4.63 -15.11
CA ALA A 256 5.56 4.76 -13.88
C ALA A 256 6.42 3.50 -13.61
N VAL A 257 5.92 2.32 -13.94
CA VAL A 257 6.66 1.06 -13.82
C VAL A 257 7.81 0.98 -14.83
N ILE A 258 7.54 1.31 -16.09
CA ILE A 258 8.58 1.36 -17.13
C ILE A 258 9.70 2.32 -16.72
N LEU A 259 9.34 3.52 -16.26
CA LEU A 259 10.30 4.51 -15.75
C LEU A 259 11.05 4.00 -14.51
N GLY A 260 10.37 3.33 -13.59
CA GLY A 260 10.98 2.73 -12.40
C GLY A 260 12.00 1.65 -12.74
N ASN A 261 11.68 0.79 -13.72
CA ASN A 261 12.61 -0.22 -14.24
C ASN A 261 13.79 0.42 -14.98
N PHE A 262 13.53 1.44 -15.79
CA PHE A 262 14.58 2.20 -16.50
C PHE A 262 15.57 2.81 -15.50
N ILE A 263 15.09 3.54 -14.49
CA ILE A 263 15.92 4.14 -13.43
C ILE A 263 16.72 3.05 -12.67
N GLY A 264 16.10 1.92 -12.39
CA GLY A 264 16.76 0.79 -11.75
C GLY A 264 17.93 0.23 -12.54
N MET A 265 17.78 0.14 -13.85
CA MET A 265 18.82 -0.36 -14.76
C MET A 265 19.96 0.64 -14.96
N VAL A 266 19.65 1.92 -15.23
CA VAL A 266 20.65 2.99 -15.33
C VAL A 266 21.60 2.97 -14.15
N ARG A 267 21.07 2.72 -12.96
CA ARG A 267 21.87 2.69 -11.72
C ARG A 267 22.76 1.45 -11.61
N SER A 268 22.35 0.31 -12.16
CA SER A 268 23.11 -0.95 -12.08
C SER A 268 24.23 -1.05 -13.12
N MET A 269 24.22 -0.20 -14.16
CA MET A 269 25.20 -0.22 -15.24
C MET A 269 26.39 0.68 -14.95
N GLN A 270 27.59 0.18 -15.20
CA GLN A 270 28.83 0.96 -15.15
C GLN A 270 28.97 1.92 -16.33
N VAL A 271 28.42 1.53 -17.50
CA VAL A 271 28.39 2.34 -18.72
C VAL A 271 26.95 2.44 -19.20
N ILE A 272 26.45 3.66 -19.37
CA ILE A 272 25.07 3.90 -19.77
C ILE A 272 24.94 3.70 -21.30
N ASN A 273 24.33 2.59 -21.70
CA ASN A 273 23.88 2.36 -23.07
C ASN A 273 22.35 2.42 -23.13
N ILE A 274 21.79 3.56 -23.54
CA ILE A 274 20.35 3.81 -23.55
C ILE A 274 19.60 2.79 -24.43
N GLY A 275 20.18 2.38 -25.57
CA GLY A 275 19.56 1.40 -26.46
C GLY A 275 19.42 0.04 -25.80
N GLU A 276 20.46 -0.45 -25.14
CA GLU A 276 20.45 -1.71 -24.42
C GLU A 276 19.47 -1.67 -23.21
N ILE A 277 19.44 -0.54 -22.51
CA ILE A 277 18.49 -0.35 -21.39
C ILE A 277 17.05 -0.44 -21.89
N LEU A 278 16.71 0.24 -23.00
CA LEU A 278 15.36 0.22 -23.56
C LEU A 278 14.93 -1.19 -24.00
N VAL A 279 15.81 -1.93 -24.68
CA VAL A 279 15.54 -3.33 -25.06
C VAL A 279 15.29 -4.17 -23.81
N ASN A 280 16.17 -4.11 -22.82
CA ASN A 280 16.03 -4.87 -21.58
C ASN A 280 14.75 -4.50 -20.78
N VAL A 281 14.33 -3.22 -20.76
CA VAL A 281 13.08 -2.80 -20.12
C VAL A 281 11.86 -3.36 -20.84
N LEU A 282 11.89 -3.38 -22.18
CA LEU A 282 10.80 -3.94 -22.99
C LEU A 282 10.72 -5.46 -22.84
N ASP A 283 11.85 -6.15 -22.83
CA ASP A 283 11.92 -7.61 -22.66
C ASP A 283 11.41 -8.04 -21.28
N ARG A 284 11.66 -7.24 -20.23
CA ARG A 284 11.16 -7.52 -18.89
C ARG A 284 9.65 -7.37 -18.76
N GLY A 285 9.01 -6.57 -19.60
CA GLY A 285 7.56 -6.36 -19.64
C GLY A 285 6.99 -5.93 -18.28
N LEU A 286 6.17 -6.79 -17.65
CA LEU A 286 5.53 -6.53 -16.34
C LEU A 286 6.42 -6.82 -15.14
N TYR A 287 7.63 -7.34 -15.35
CA TYR A 287 8.53 -7.68 -14.26
C TYR A 287 9.02 -6.45 -13.51
N VAL A 288 8.95 -6.51 -12.18
CA VAL A 288 9.48 -5.50 -11.26
C VAL A 288 10.32 -6.19 -10.19
N ASP A 289 11.60 -5.91 -10.14
CA ASP A 289 12.56 -6.53 -9.19
C ASP A 289 12.03 -6.56 -7.75
N THR A 290 11.52 -5.42 -7.29
CA THR A 290 11.03 -5.25 -5.93
C THR A 290 9.88 -6.19 -5.59
N PHE A 291 9.00 -6.51 -6.56
CA PHE A 291 7.88 -7.41 -6.34
C PHE A 291 8.35 -8.85 -6.19
N SER A 292 9.19 -9.30 -7.11
CA SER A 292 9.76 -10.64 -7.07
C SER A 292 10.62 -10.86 -5.82
N PHE A 293 11.47 -9.91 -5.44
CA PHE A 293 12.24 -10.02 -4.19
C PHE A 293 11.36 -10.06 -2.94
N SER A 294 10.28 -9.28 -2.90
CA SER A 294 9.31 -9.34 -1.80
C SER A 294 8.58 -10.69 -1.76
N TYR A 295 8.31 -11.27 -2.91
CA TYR A 295 7.72 -12.61 -3.01
C TYR A 295 8.69 -13.69 -2.52
N TYR A 296 9.97 -13.62 -2.87
CA TYR A 296 10.97 -14.57 -2.36
C TYR A 296 11.17 -14.46 -0.85
N ALA A 297 11.14 -13.24 -0.31
CA ALA A 297 11.10 -13.07 1.13
C ALA A 297 9.85 -13.72 1.75
N ALA A 298 8.71 -13.64 1.08
CA ALA A 298 7.48 -14.31 1.52
C ALA A 298 7.59 -15.83 1.51
N ILE A 299 8.31 -16.43 0.54
CA ILE A 299 8.59 -17.87 0.54
C ILE A 299 9.41 -18.26 1.78
N ALA A 300 10.50 -17.51 2.07
CA ALA A 300 11.33 -17.75 3.24
C ALA A 300 10.56 -17.57 4.55
N ILE A 301 9.72 -16.55 4.66
CA ILE A 301 8.84 -16.34 5.82
C ILE A 301 7.85 -17.50 5.97
N SER A 302 7.28 -17.99 4.88
CA SER A 302 6.31 -19.09 4.91
C SER A 302 6.95 -20.38 5.43
N ALA A 303 8.24 -20.58 5.19
CA ALA A 303 8.98 -21.73 5.70
C ALA A 303 9.10 -21.75 7.24
N LEU A 304 9.00 -20.60 7.92
CA LEU A 304 9.00 -20.54 9.39
C LEU A 304 7.85 -21.34 10.00
N PHE A 305 6.73 -21.51 9.29
CA PHE A 305 5.61 -22.30 9.80
C PHE A 305 6.00 -23.75 10.12
N GLU A 306 6.90 -24.33 9.34
CA GLU A 306 7.38 -25.70 9.54
C GLU A 306 8.66 -25.76 10.38
N TYR A 307 9.58 -24.82 10.17
CA TYR A 307 10.90 -24.88 10.80
C TYR A 307 10.98 -24.20 12.17
N ALA A 308 10.10 -23.23 12.47
CA ALA A 308 10.14 -22.55 13.75
C ALA A 308 9.37 -23.32 14.83
N GLY A 309 10.08 -23.94 15.78
CA GLY A 309 9.46 -24.61 16.93
C GLY A 309 8.66 -23.68 17.84
N ASN A 310 8.97 -22.37 17.84
CA ASN A 310 8.35 -21.32 18.67
C ASN A 310 7.38 -20.40 17.88
N ARG A 311 6.77 -20.89 16.82
CA ARG A 311 5.91 -20.09 15.90
C ARG A 311 4.81 -19.29 16.60
N PHE A 312 4.21 -19.81 17.67
CA PHE A 312 3.18 -19.09 18.44
C PHE A 312 3.76 -17.91 19.22
N GLU A 313 4.98 -18.02 19.72
CA GLU A 313 5.68 -16.93 20.36
C GLU A 313 6.04 -15.84 19.35
N ILE A 314 6.54 -16.22 18.18
CA ILE A 314 6.79 -15.31 17.05
C ILE A 314 5.50 -14.55 16.71
N GLY A 315 4.39 -15.27 16.53
CA GLY A 315 3.07 -14.67 16.22
C GLY A 315 2.59 -13.72 17.31
N LYS A 316 2.66 -14.12 18.57
CA LYS A 316 2.30 -13.29 19.74
C LYS A 316 3.12 -11.98 19.74
N ASN A 317 4.43 -12.08 19.67
CA ASN A 317 5.31 -10.91 19.71
C ASN A 317 5.15 -10.01 18.48
N TYR A 318 4.97 -10.58 17.30
CA TYR A 318 4.63 -9.84 16.09
C TYR A 318 3.32 -9.05 16.25
N LEU A 319 2.26 -9.67 16.78
CA LEU A 319 0.98 -8.98 17.01
C LEU A 319 1.10 -7.90 18.11
N LEU A 320 1.84 -8.17 19.19
CA LEU A 320 2.12 -7.18 20.22
C LEU A 320 2.90 -5.99 19.66
N TYR A 321 3.86 -6.24 18.75
CA TYR A 321 4.59 -5.17 18.09
C TYR A 321 3.67 -4.24 17.28
N GLN A 322 2.60 -4.77 16.65
CA GLN A 322 1.64 -3.95 15.90
C GLN A 322 0.96 -2.88 16.77
N ILE A 323 0.76 -3.17 18.05
CA ILE A 323 0.13 -2.24 19.02
C ILE A 323 1.15 -1.49 19.90
N GLY A 324 2.45 -1.62 19.59
CA GLY A 324 3.51 -0.90 20.29
C GLY A 324 4.01 -1.54 21.58
N LEU A 325 3.61 -2.79 21.88
CA LEU A 325 3.98 -3.52 23.11
C LEU A 325 5.02 -4.64 22.87
N GLY A 326 5.38 -4.94 21.62
CA GLY A 326 6.31 -6.01 21.27
C GLY A 326 7.74 -5.52 21.05
N ASP A 327 8.68 -6.47 21.01
CA ASP A 327 10.07 -6.22 20.71
C ASP A 327 10.27 -5.85 19.23
N SER A 328 11.22 -4.95 18.96
CA SER A 328 11.55 -4.45 17.63
C SER A 328 12.13 -5.52 16.69
N GLN A 329 12.70 -6.61 17.21
CA GLN A 329 13.15 -7.74 16.39
C GLN A 329 12.03 -8.39 15.58
N TYR A 330 10.79 -8.31 16.06
CA TYR A 330 9.60 -8.83 15.38
C TYR A 330 8.93 -7.80 14.45
N ALA A 331 9.50 -6.61 14.31
CA ALA A 331 8.98 -5.58 13.40
C ALA A 331 8.90 -6.05 11.95
N ASN A 332 9.90 -6.83 11.55
CA ASN A 332 10.03 -7.39 10.21
C ASN A 332 10.37 -8.88 10.30
N ILE A 333 9.38 -9.72 10.07
CA ILE A 333 9.53 -11.17 10.12
C ILE A 333 10.55 -11.70 9.10
N ALA A 334 10.75 -11.02 7.96
CA ALA A 334 11.78 -11.40 7.00
C ALA A 334 13.20 -11.21 7.56
N SER A 335 13.44 -10.12 8.30
CA SER A 335 14.72 -9.92 8.99
C SER A 335 14.91 -10.93 10.11
N TYR A 336 13.88 -11.18 10.90
CA TYR A 336 13.89 -12.23 11.92
C TYR A 336 14.22 -13.61 11.32
N ALA A 337 13.61 -13.97 10.19
CA ALA A 337 13.87 -15.23 9.51
C ALA A 337 15.35 -15.33 9.06
N LYS A 338 15.90 -14.27 8.50
CA LYS A 338 17.30 -14.22 8.07
C LYS A 338 18.28 -14.39 9.24
N GLU A 339 18.01 -13.76 10.38
CA GLU A 339 18.89 -13.79 11.56
C GLU A 339 18.88 -15.13 12.27
N ASN A 340 17.71 -15.79 12.31
CA ASN A 340 17.53 -17.01 13.09
C ASN A 340 17.67 -18.30 12.28
N TYR A 341 17.57 -18.24 10.95
CA TYR A 341 17.64 -19.39 10.06
C TYR A 341 18.62 -19.12 8.92
N PRO A 342 19.92 -19.50 9.12
CA PRO A 342 20.95 -19.34 8.10
C PRO A 342 20.56 -20.00 6.78
N GLY A 343 20.76 -19.31 5.69
CA GLY A 343 20.36 -19.74 4.35
C GLY A 343 19.09 -19.08 3.83
N PHE A 344 18.31 -18.42 4.69
CA PHE A 344 17.24 -17.55 4.22
C PHE A 344 17.80 -16.18 3.82
N TYR A 345 17.44 -15.75 2.63
CA TYR A 345 17.90 -14.50 2.08
C TYR A 345 16.79 -13.45 2.10
N ASN A 346 17.05 -12.29 2.70
CA ASN A 346 16.12 -11.19 2.75
C ASN A 346 16.67 -10.02 1.93
N GLN A 347 15.98 -9.69 0.82
CA GLN A 347 16.23 -8.48 0.03
C GLN A 347 15.19 -7.39 0.27
N GLY A 348 14.39 -7.54 1.33
CA GLY A 348 13.33 -6.63 1.72
C GLY A 348 11.94 -7.12 1.32
N GLY A 349 10.95 -6.72 2.10
CA GLY A 349 9.56 -7.12 1.88
C GLY A 349 9.17 -8.43 2.55
N GLY A 350 8.12 -9.03 2.05
CA GLY A 350 7.57 -10.28 2.60
C GLY A 350 6.10 -10.48 2.27
N LEU A 351 5.50 -9.61 1.49
CA LEU A 351 4.08 -9.56 1.18
C LEU A 351 3.18 -9.46 2.43
N PHE A 352 1.95 -9.03 2.23
CA PHE A 352 0.96 -8.91 3.30
C PHE A 352 0.67 -10.25 4.00
N SER A 353 0.55 -11.33 3.24
CA SER A 353 0.03 -12.61 3.73
C SER A 353 1.06 -13.46 4.49
N ALA A 354 2.34 -13.38 4.14
CA ALA A 354 3.35 -14.31 4.62
C ALA A 354 3.62 -14.24 6.13
N PRO A 355 3.70 -13.07 6.79
CA PRO A 355 3.85 -13.00 8.24
C PRO A 355 2.75 -13.76 9.00
N PHE A 356 1.51 -13.67 8.53
CA PHE A 356 0.38 -14.37 9.16
C PHE A 356 0.41 -15.88 8.89
N TYR A 357 0.91 -16.29 7.72
CA TYR A 357 1.14 -17.69 7.42
C TYR A 357 2.22 -18.29 8.32
N SER A 358 3.29 -17.57 8.61
CA SER A 358 4.44 -18.09 9.36
C SER A 358 4.10 -18.61 10.76
N PHE A 359 3.04 -18.11 11.40
CA PHE A 359 2.63 -18.59 12.71
C PHE A 359 1.22 -19.19 12.76
N GLY A 360 0.34 -18.85 11.83
CA GLY A 360 -1.05 -19.32 11.82
C GLY A 360 -1.44 -20.17 10.61
N GLY A 361 -0.50 -20.43 9.69
CA GLY A 361 -0.80 -21.11 8.43
C GLY A 361 -1.88 -20.38 7.63
N PHE A 362 -2.65 -21.10 6.85
CA PHE A 362 -3.76 -20.50 6.08
C PHE A 362 -4.84 -19.87 6.96
N TRP A 363 -5.07 -20.37 8.18
CA TRP A 363 -6.02 -19.73 9.12
C TRP A 363 -5.56 -18.35 9.57
N GLY A 364 -4.26 -18.18 9.83
CA GLY A 364 -3.69 -16.89 10.13
C GLY A 364 -3.89 -15.88 8.98
N VAL A 365 -3.69 -16.34 7.74
CA VAL A 365 -3.93 -15.52 6.54
C VAL A 365 -5.40 -15.14 6.39
N ILE A 366 -6.32 -16.08 6.59
CA ILE A 366 -7.77 -15.84 6.49
C ILE A 366 -8.20 -14.80 7.52
N LEU A 367 -7.84 -14.98 8.79
CA LEU A 367 -8.20 -14.05 9.86
C LEU A 367 -7.62 -12.64 9.65
N ALA A 368 -6.36 -12.54 9.26
CA ALA A 368 -5.72 -11.27 8.95
C ALA A 368 -6.37 -10.56 7.76
N SER A 369 -6.73 -11.31 6.72
CA SER A 369 -7.38 -10.76 5.52
C SER A 369 -8.81 -10.29 5.83
N ILE A 370 -9.54 -11.00 6.69
CA ILE A 370 -10.85 -10.56 7.20
C ILE A 370 -10.70 -9.25 7.99
N PHE A 371 -9.73 -9.19 8.90
CA PHE A 371 -9.45 -7.99 9.70
C PHE A 371 -9.15 -6.78 8.80
N VAL A 372 -8.20 -6.88 7.89
CA VAL A 372 -7.83 -5.78 7.00
C VAL A 372 -8.96 -5.42 6.06
N GLY A 373 -9.64 -6.40 5.46
CA GLY A 373 -10.80 -6.18 4.59
C GLY A 373 -11.93 -5.44 5.31
N PHE A 374 -12.22 -5.80 6.56
CA PHE A 374 -13.18 -5.11 7.41
C PHE A 374 -12.79 -3.64 7.63
N PHE A 375 -11.54 -3.35 8.01
CA PHE A 375 -11.08 -1.98 8.21
C PHE A 375 -11.09 -1.16 6.92
N ILE A 376 -10.67 -1.73 5.79
CA ILE A 376 -10.79 -1.09 4.47
C ILE A 376 -12.25 -0.70 4.21
N LYS A 377 -13.19 -1.65 4.39
CA LYS A 377 -14.62 -1.37 4.21
C LYS A 377 -15.10 -0.22 5.10
N GLN A 378 -14.78 -0.24 6.40
CA GLN A 378 -15.21 0.78 7.35
C GLN A 378 -14.65 2.17 6.99
N ILE A 379 -13.35 2.23 6.69
CA ILE A 379 -12.68 3.49 6.37
C ILE A 379 -13.21 4.07 5.06
N PHE A 380 -13.37 3.26 4.01
CA PHE A 380 -13.84 3.76 2.72
C PHE A 380 -15.33 4.05 2.70
N SER A 381 -16.14 3.42 3.54
CA SER A 381 -17.56 3.79 3.73
C SER A 381 -17.76 5.06 4.57
N GLY A 382 -16.73 5.50 5.29
CA GLY A 382 -16.78 6.67 6.17
C GLY A 382 -17.04 7.98 5.41
N LYS A 383 -17.97 8.80 5.94
CA LYS A 383 -18.41 10.06 5.32
C LYS A 383 -17.78 11.31 5.94
N SER A 384 -17.02 11.17 7.03
CA SER A 384 -16.40 12.32 7.69
C SER A 384 -15.26 12.89 6.82
N ASN A 385 -15.03 14.20 6.97
CA ASN A 385 -13.98 14.89 6.22
C ASN A 385 -12.60 14.27 6.47
N ARG A 386 -12.34 13.82 7.70
CA ARG A 386 -11.07 13.23 8.10
C ARG A 386 -10.85 11.83 7.56
N MET A 387 -11.93 11.09 7.29
CA MET A 387 -11.82 9.79 6.62
C MET A 387 -11.19 9.91 5.23
N LEU A 388 -11.25 11.08 4.58
CA LEU A 388 -10.53 11.30 3.34
C LEU A 388 -9.02 11.18 3.51
N MET A 389 -8.45 11.75 4.60
CA MET A 389 -7.01 11.62 4.87
C MET A 389 -6.62 10.16 5.11
N TYR A 390 -7.41 9.39 5.90
CA TYR A 390 -7.18 7.96 6.09
C TYR A 390 -7.21 7.20 4.78
N GLN A 391 -8.23 7.44 3.95
CA GLN A 391 -8.39 6.79 2.64
C GLN A 391 -7.19 7.07 1.73
N MET A 392 -6.76 8.33 1.64
CA MET A 392 -5.62 8.72 0.79
C MET A 392 -4.30 8.12 1.28
N LEU A 393 -4.08 8.09 2.60
CA LEU A 393 -2.88 7.49 3.18
C LEU A 393 -2.84 5.97 3.01
N ILE A 394 -3.95 5.27 3.22
CA ILE A 394 -4.03 3.83 2.99
C ILE A 394 -3.72 3.50 1.53
N VAL A 395 -4.23 4.30 0.59
CA VAL A 395 -3.92 4.14 -0.84
C VAL A 395 -2.44 4.43 -1.11
N ALA A 396 -1.92 5.56 -0.64
CA ALA A 396 -0.54 5.96 -0.89
C ALA A 396 0.47 4.98 -0.30
N MET A 397 0.20 4.48 0.91
CA MET A 397 1.07 3.53 1.60
C MET A 397 0.77 2.06 1.24
N SER A 398 -0.15 1.78 0.29
CA SER A 398 -0.52 0.41 -0.08
C SER A 398 0.66 -0.38 -0.62
N PHE A 399 1.52 0.24 -1.36
CA PHE A 399 2.77 -0.37 -1.83
C PHE A 399 3.62 -0.87 -0.65
N ARG A 400 3.67 -0.15 0.46
CA ARG A 400 4.46 -0.52 1.64
C ARG A 400 3.79 -1.62 2.46
N TRP A 401 2.52 -1.46 2.81
CA TRP A 401 1.85 -2.44 3.67
C TRP A 401 1.46 -3.73 2.96
N TYR A 402 1.19 -3.67 1.65
CA TYR A 402 0.81 -4.85 0.89
C TYR A 402 2.02 -5.65 0.40
N LEU A 403 3.06 -4.95 -0.07
CA LEU A 403 4.23 -5.57 -0.66
C LEU A 403 5.31 -5.92 0.37
N TYR A 404 5.51 -5.08 1.39
CA TYR A 404 6.62 -5.26 2.34
C TYR A 404 6.18 -5.84 3.68
N SER A 405 5.25 -5.18 4.38
CA SER A 405 4.83 -5.63 5.71
C SER A 405 3.49 -5.04 6.11
N PRO A 406 2.55 -5.85 6.60
CA PRO A 406 1.27 -5.39 7.13
C PRO A 406 1.42 -4.47 8.36
N THR A 407 2.60 -4.40 8.97
CA THR A 407 2.92 -3.48 10.07
C THR A 407 2.63 -2.03 9.69
N THR A 408 2.93 -1.62 8.46
CA THR A 408 2.62 -0.27 7.99
C THR A 408 1.11 0.01 7.96
N PHE A 409 0.26 -1.00 7.70
CA PHE A 409 -1.19 -0.85 7.76
C PHE A 409 -1.67 -0.72 9.21
N VAL A 410 -1.34 -1.69 10.07
CA VAL A 410 -1.87 -1.75 11.43
C VAL A 410 -1.25 -0.66 12.31
N ARG A 411 0.07 -0.71 12.49
CA ARG A 411 0.77 0.24 13.34
C ARG A 411 0.84 1.64 12.72
N GLY A 412 1.17 1.74 11.44
CA GLY A 412 1.28 3.02 10.74
C GLY A 412 -0.10 3.68 10.54
N ASN A 413 -0.90 3.12 9.65
CA ASN A 413 -2.13 3.77 9.20
C ASN A 413 -3.26 3.74 10.23
N LEU A 414 -3.44 2.65 10.99
CA LEU A 414 -4.52 2.58 11.96
C LEU A 414 -4.14 3.19 13.30
N LEU A 415 -3.00 2.83 13.88
CA LEU A 415 -2.62 3.29 15.22
C LEU A 415 -1.96 4.67 15.20
N LEU A 416 -0.77 4.80 14.59
CA LEU A 416 0.02 6.03 14.67
C LEU A 416 -0.67 7.21 13.99
N PHE A 417 -1.33 6.99 12.84
CA PHE A 417 -2.09 8.07 12.22
C PHE A 417 -3.30 8.48 13.03
N THR A 418 -3.98 7.56 13.73
CA THR A 418 -5.07 7.91 14.65
C THR A 418 -4.56 8.76 15.80
N VAL A 419 -3.43 8.39 16.41
CA VAL A 419 -2.79 9.19 17.47
C VAL A 419 -2.42 10.58 16.92
N PHE A 420 -1.83 10.65 15.73
CA PHE A 420 -1.49 11.91 15.09
C PHE A 420 -2.72 12.81 14.89
N VAL A 421 -3.84 12.26 14.39
CA VAL A 421 -5.10 13.01 14.22
C VAL A 421 -5.63 13.50 15.55
N ILE A 422 -5.61 12.68 16.61
CA ILE A 422 -6.04 13.08 17.96
C ILE A 422 -5.19 14.23 18.48
N VAL A 423 -3.86 14.13 18.38
CA VAL A 423 -2.93 15.20 18.81
C VAL A 423 -3.20 16.50 18.04
N MET A 424 -3.41 16.41 16.73
CA MET A 424 -3.77 17.57 15.90
C MET A 424 -5.07 18.22 16.37
N GLU A 425 -6.10 17.43 16.70
CA GLU A 425 -7.40 17.91 17.17
C GLU A 425 -7.31 18.59 18.54
N VAL A 426 -6.61 17.96 19.47
CA VAL A 426 -6.36 18.54 20.80
C VAL A 426 -5.61 19.88 20.66
N GLY A 427 -4.58 19.91 19.81
CA GLY A 427 -3.85 21.15 19.50
C GLY A 427 -4.77 22.25 18.95
N MET A 428 -5.68 21.91 18.03
CA MET A 428 -6.67 22.87 17.51
C MET A 428 -7.64 23.36 18.59
N ALA A 429 -8.11 22.48 19.46
CA ALA A 429 -9.00 22.85 20.54
C ALA A 429 -8.31 23.83 21.52
N ILE A 430 -7.07 23.57 21.88
CA ILE A 430 -6.26 24.47 22.73
C ILE A 430 -6.10 25.83 22.07
N LEU A 431 -5.72 25.88 20.79
CA LEU A 431 -5.57 27.15 20.05
C LEU A 431 -6.86 27.96 20.01
N LYS A 432 -8.02 27.31 19.83
CA LYS A 432 -9.33 27.99 19.89
C LYS A 432 -9.60 28.59 21.29
N ILE A 433 -9.32 27.84 22.35
CA ILE A 433 -9.49 28.32 23.75
C ILE A 433 -8.60 29.53 24.02
N VAL A 434 -7.31 29.45 23.63
CA VAL A 434 -6.36 30.57 23.79
C VAL A 434 -6.84 31.80 23.02
N GLY A 435 -7.34 31.62 21.78
CA GLY A 435 -7.91 32.72 20.97
C GLY A 435 -9.11 33.38 21.66
N ILE A 436 -10.03 32.61 22.25
CA ILE A 436 -11.20 33.13 22.98
C ILE A 436 -10.74 33.91 24.23
N ILE A 437 -9.77 33.39 24.96
CA ILE A 437 -9.22 34.07 26.16
C ILE A 437 -8.57 35.41 25.75
N TYR A 438 -7.75 35.41 24.69
CA TYR A 438 -7.10 36.59 24.19
C TYR A 438 -8.11 37.68 23.77
N GLU A 439 -9.15 37.32 23.05
CA GLU A 439 -10.23 38.24 22.64
C GLU A 439 -11.00 38.82 23.84
N LYS A 440 -11.22 38.02 24.89
CA LYS A 440 -11.83 38.51 26.14
C LYS A 440 -10.93 39.53 26.84
N ILE A 441 -9.65 39.27 26.96
CA ILE A 441 -8.67 40.17 27.59
C ILE A 441 -8.59 41.50 26.79
N LYS A 442 -8.61 41.45 25.47
CA LYS A 442 -8.57 42.63 24.60
C LYS A 442 -9.82 43.51 24.73
N LYS A 443 -10.99 42.91 25.01
CA LYS A 443 -12.23 43.68 25.21
C LYS A 443 -12.36 44.29 26.62
N THR A 444 -11.55 43.83 27.57
CA THR A 444 -11.55 44.32 28.96
C THR A 444 -10.49 45.38 29.19
N ARG A 445 -9.59 45.60 28.23
CA ARG A 445 -8.67 46.76 28.15
C ARG A 445 -9.25 47.80 27.21
#